data_e010ce925eada32f6f0de53e52077815
#
_entry.id   e010ce925eada32f6f0de53e52077815
#
_cell.length_a   1.000
_cell.length_b   1.000
_cell.length_c   1.000
_cell.angle_alpha   90.00
_cell.angle_beta   90.00
_cell.angle_gamma   90.00
#
_symmetry.space_group_name_H-M   'P 1'
#
loop_
_entity.id
_entity.type
_entity.pdbx_description
1 polymer ?
#
loop_
_entity_poly.entity_id
_entity_poly.type
_entity_poly.pdbx_seq_one_letter_code
_entity_poly.pdbx_strand_id
1 'polypeptide(L)'
;MIRIEHLSFSYGDTPILKDVNFHADRGKLVALIGPNGAGKSTLFKCILKFLKGYQGRVLLEGSDMAHMSRAQIAKKIAYIPQTTIPVFNYDVIDIVLMGMTGGLRLLESPKREHVEKADAVLADLGIQHLRNRGFGRISGGERQLVLLARAIVQDAKILVMDEPTANLDYGNQLRVMERIRRLAKAGYTVILSTHNPEHALLFADISFVLQDGEVRAAGPSEEVLTEELMRQLYGVDVRLMEVDTEKTKARICVPVLGENTEENLKKMEEFR
;
A
#
# COMPACT_ATOMS: atom_id res chain seq x y z
N MET A 1 -0.67 -1.16 15.47
CA MET A 1 -2.06 -1.52 15.18
C MET A 1 -2.84 -0.26 14.83
N ILE A 2 -3.53 -0.28 13.70
CA ILE A 2 -4.48 0.76 13.28
C ILE A 2 -5.88 0.14 13.31
N ARG A 3 -6.86 0.90 13.80
CA ARG A 3 -8.28 0.53 13.75
C ARG A 3 -9.09 1.73 13.26
N ILE A 4 -10.01 1.48 12.35
CA ILE A 4 -10.96 2.45 11.82
C ILE A 4 -12.35 1.99 12.20
N GLU A 5 -13.15 2.91 12.74
CA GLU A 5 -14.50 2.64 13.21
C GLU A 5 -15.45 3.65 12.58
N HIS A 6 -16.43 3.12 11.80
CA HIS A 6 -17.51 3.88 11.19
C HIS A 6 -17.08 5.09 10.37
N LEU A 7 -15.97 4.94 9.59
CA LEU A 7 -15.41 6.06 8.83
C LEU A 7 -16.23 6.33 7.58
N SER A 8 -16.78 7.55 7.49
CA SER A 8 -17.48 8.05 6.31
C SER A 8 -16.86 9.36 5.86
N PHE A 9 -16.76 9.57 4.55
CA PHE A 9 -16.17 10.78 3.97
C PHE A 9 -16.79 11.13 2.61
N SER A 10 -17.01 12.43 2.37
CA SER A 10 -17.49 12.97 1.11
C SER A 10 -16.60 14.11 0.62
N TYR A 11 -16.44 14.25 -0.70
CA TYR A 11 -15.95 15.48 -1.33
C TYR A 11 -17.15 16.33 -1.71
N GLY A 12 -17.41 17.43 -0.96
CA GLY A 12 -18.66 18.16 -1.08
C GLY A 12 -19.84 17.23 -0.84
N ASP A 13 -20.77 17.17 -1.80
CA ASP A 13 -21.96 16.30 -1.72
C ASP A 13 -21.74 14.88 -2.24
N THR A 14 -20.54 14.56 -2.74
CA THR A 14 -20.25 13.24 -3.30
C THR A 14 -19.68 12.31 -2.24
N PRO A 15 -20.45 11.28 -1.78
CA PRO A 15 -19.96 10.32 -0.81
C PRO A 15 -18.93 9.37 -1.44
N ILE A 16 -17.79 9.21 -0.79
CA ILE A 16 -16.70 8.34 -1.24
C ILE A 16 -16.48 7.16 -0.31
N LEU A 17 -16.59 7.36 1.00
CA LEU A 17 -16.48 6.30 2.01
C LEU A 17 -17.74 6.29 2.85
N LYS A 18 -18.28 5.10 3.08
CA LYS A 18 -19.56 4.88 3.75
C LYS A 18 -19.38 3.81 4.82
N ASP A 19 -19.38 4.21 6.08
CA ASP A 19 -19.32 3.33 7.25
C ASP A 19 -18.16 2.30 7.21
N VAL A 20 -16.98 2.73 6.79
CA VAL A 20 -15.82 1.85 6.65
C VAL A 20 -15.30 1.44 8.02
N ASN A 21 -15.23 0.13 8.24
CA ASN A 21 -14.61 -0.50 9.39
C ASN A 21 -13.40 -1.30 8.92
N PHE A 22 -12.22 -1.05 9.52
CA PHE A 22 -10.96 -1.62 9.08
C PHE A 22 -10.00 -1.78 10.26
N HIS A 23 -9.17 -2.82 10.26
CA HIS A 23 -8.10 -2.96 11.23
C HIS A 23 -6.86 -3.60 10.60
N ALA A 24 -5.69 -3.24 11.14
CA ALA A 24 -4.41 -3.83 10.78
C ALA A 24 -3.61 -4.13 12.05
N ASP A 25 -3.30 -5.38 12.26
CA ASP A 25 -2.56 -5.86 13.41
C ASP A 25 -1.03 -5.77 13.17
N ARG A 26 -0.27 -5.85 14.28
CA ARG A 26 1.19 -5.80 14.21
C ARG A 26 1.77 -6.96 13.41
N GLY A 27 2.78 -6.67 12.59
CA GLY A 27 3.52 -7.67 11.84
C GLY A 27 2.72 -8.34 10.73
N LYS A 28 1.58 -7.76 10.34
CA LYS A 28 0.74 -8.27 9.26
C LYS A 28 0.89 -7.42 8.01
N LEU A 29 0.83 -8.08 6.85
CA LEU A 29 0.64 -7.46 5.57
C LEU A 29 -0.85 -7.49 5.23
N VAL A 30 -1.44 -6.31 5.19
CA VAL A 30 -2.87 -6.10 4.92
C VAL A 30 -3.03 -5.49 3.54
N ALA A 31 -3.79 -6.14 2.67
CA ALA A 31 -4.13 -5.64 1.35
C ALA A 31 -5.51 -5.01 1.34
N LEU A 32 -5.59 -3.76 0.91
CA LEU A 32 -6.83 -3.06 0.57
C LEU A 32 -7.09 -3.25 -0.92
N ILE A 33 -8.02 -4.10 -1.28
CA ILE A 33 -8.33 -4.48 -2.66
C ILE A 33 -9.62 -3.80 -3.11
N GLY A 34 -9.72 -3.51 -4.39
CA GLY A 34 -10.93 -2.99 -5.02
C GLY A 34 -10.64 -2.33 -6.35
N PRO A 35 -11.67 -2.10 -7.18
CA PRO A 35 -11.52 -1.45 -8.46
C PRO A 35 -11.00 -0.01 -8.32
N ASN A 36 -10.64 0.59 -9.46
CA ASN A 36 -10.30 2.01 -9.50
C ASN A 36 -11.54 2.84 -9.12
N GLY A 37 -11.33 3.89 -8.34
CA GLY A 37 -12.45 4.71 -7.85
C GLY A 37 -13.16 4.19 -6.59
N ALA A 38 -12.86 2.99 -6.09
CA ALA A 38 -13.52 2.42 -4.90
C ALA A 38 -13.28 3.22 -3.58
N GLY A 39 -12.36 4.19 -3.57
CA GLY A 39 -12.08 5.02 -2.38
C GLY A 39 -10.79 4.66 -1.63
N LYS A 40 -9.96 3.73 -2.14
CA LYS A 40 -8.73 3.25 -1.48
C LYS A 40 -7.78 4.38 -1.07
N SER A 41 -7.39 5.24 -2.02
CA SER A 41 -6.49 6.38 -1.74
C SER A 41 -7.15 7.43 -0.84
N THR A 42 -8.49 7.60 -0.91
CA THR A 42 -9.23 8.49 -0.01
C THR A 42 -9.19 7.96 1.42
N LEU A 43 -9.35 6.65 1.62
CA LEU A 43 -9.23 6.01 2.92
C LEU A 43 -7.83 6.24 3.51
N PHE A 44 -6.76 6.06 2.72
CA PHE A 44 -5.39 6.34 3.18
C PHE A 44 -5.19 7.81 3.54
N LYS A 45 -5.73 8.74 2.74
CA LYS A 45 -5.66 10.17 3.05
C LYS A 45 -6.41 10.53 4.35
N CYS A 46 -7.52 9.86 4.66
CA CYS A 46 -8.22 10.02 5.94
C CYS A 46 -7.37 9.46 7.11
N ILE A 47 -6.84 8.24 6.99
CA ILE A 47 -5.94 7.62 7.97
C ILE A 47 -4.75 8.53 8.28
N LEU A 48 -4.15 9.15 7.25
CA LEU A 48 -2.97 10.01 7.40
C LEU A 48 -3.29 11.45 7.84
N LYS A 49 -4.57 11.77 8.10
CA LYS A 49 -5.04 13.16 8.38
C LYS A 49 -4.68 14.17 7.28
N PHE A 50 -4.55 13.72 6.04
CA PHE A 50 -4.43 14.64 4.90
C PHE A 50 -5.80 15.23 4.55
N LEU A 51 -6.87 14.45 4.72
CA LEU A 51 -8.26 14.90 4.63
C LEU A 51 -8.83 15.12 6.03
N LYS A 52 -9.65 16.15 6.16
CA LYS A 52 -10.38 16.51 7.38
C LYS A 52 -11.88 16.39 7.13
N GLY A 53 -12.67 16.34 8.20
CA GLY A 53 -14.13 16.35 8.11
C GLY A 53 -14.75 14.96 7.84
N TYR A 54 -13.99 13.88 7.95
CA TYR A 54 -14.57 12.54 7.98
C TYR A 54 -15.32 12.31 9.30
N GLN A 55 -16.36 11.49 9.25
CA GLN A 55 -17.07 10.97 10.42
C GLN A 55 -16.42 9.66 10.87
N GLY A 56 -16.72 9.23 12.10
CA GLY A 56 -16.11 8.04 12.67
C GLY A 56 -14.77 8.31 13.36
N ARG A 57 -13.99 7.26 13.64
CA ARG A 57 -12.74 7.34 14.41
C ARG A 57 -11.62 6.55 13.73
N VAL A 58 -10.40 7.06 13.86
CA VAL A 58 -9.18 6.35 13.50
C VAL A 58 -8.32 6.23 14.76
N LEU A 59 -8.11 5.01 15.21
CA LEU A 59 -7.33 4.68 16.39
C LEU A 59 -5.95 4.17 15.98
N LEU A 60 -4.91 4.76 16.55
CA LEU A 60 -3.52 4.35 16.38
C LEU A 60 -2.97 3.88 17.72
N GLU A 61 -2.69 2.58 17.82
CA GLU A 61 -2.26 1.94 19.08
C GLU A 61 -3.22 2.22 20.25
N GLY A 62 -4.52 2.23 19.97
CA GLY A 62 -5.58 2.49 20.93
C GLY A 62 -5.88 3.98 21.23
N SER A 63 -5.06 4.90 20.71
CA SER A 63 -5.26 6.35 20.89
C SER A 63 -5.96 6.94 19.67
N ASP A 64 -6.95 7.81 19.89
CA ASP A 64 -7.66 8.47 18.79
C ASP A 64 -6.73 9.48 18.09
N MET A 65 -6.57 9.29 16.78
CA MET A 65 -5.72 10.13 15.95
C MET A 65 -6.27 11.57 15.81
N ALA A 66 -7.53 11.82 16.13
CA ALA A 66 -8.10 13.17 16.14
C ALA A 66 -7.28 14.10 17.04
N HIS A 67 -6.77 13.60 18.17
CA HIS A 67 -5.97 14.33 19.14
C HIS A 67 -4.46 14.33 18.87
N MET A 68 -3.99 13.62 17.81
CA MET A 68 -2.56 13.57 17.48
C MET A 68 -2.17 14.69 16.51
N SER A 69 -0.98 15.26 16.73
CA SER A 69 -0.35 16.15 15.76
C SER A 69 0.17 15.35 14.55
N ARG A 70 0.37 16.03 13.42
CA ARG A 70 0.97 15.41 12.23
C ARG A 70 2.36 14.84 12.50
N ALA A 71 3.16 15.51 13.34
CA ALA A 71 4.48 15.05 13.74
C ALA A 71 4.42 13.75 14.56
N GLN A 72 3.44 13.60 15.45
CA GLN A 72 3.23 12.37 16.22
C GLN A 72 2.80 11.22 15.30
N ILE A 73 1.95 11.48 14.32
CA ILE A 73 1.53 10.48 13.33
C ILE A 73 2.72 10.06 12.47
N ALA A 74 3.51 11.01 11.96
CA ALA A 74 4.68 10.73 11.13
C ALA A 74 5.77 9.92 11.86
N LYS A 75 5.84 9.96 13.18
CA LYS A 75 6.72 9.09 13.97
C LYS A 75 6.27 7.63 14.00
N LYS A 76 5.01 7.35 13.67
CA LYS A 76 4.40 6.01 13.78
C LYS A 76 4.03 5.41 12.43
N ILE A 77 3.69 6.24 11.45
CA ILE A 77 3.25 5.84 10.11
C ILE A 77 4.16 6.48 9.06
N ALA A 78 4.76 5.66 8.21
CA ALA A 78 5.40 6.10 6.97
C ALA A 78 4.45 5.87 5.79
N TYR A 79 4.42 6.81 4.85
CA TYR A 79 3.56 6.76 3.68
C TYR A 79 4.35 6.75 2.38
N ILE A 80 3.99 5.81 1.52
CA ILE A 80 4.50 5.71 0.15
C ILE A 80 3.32 5.95 -0.81
N PRO A 81 3.28 7.09 -1.50
CA PRO A 81 2.21 7.40 -2.45
C PRO A 81 2.41 6.63 -3.76
N GLN A 82 1.32 6.46 -4.52
CA GLN A 82 1.31 5.80 -5.82
C GLN A 82 2.25 6.48 -6.83
N THR A 83 2.28 7.79 -6.82
CA THR A 83 3.10 8.58 -7.74
C THR A 83 3.92 9.60 -6.98
N THR A 84 5.21 9.64 -7.28
CA THR A 84 6.11 10.69 -6.81
C THR A 84 6.78 11.31 -8.03
N ILE A 85 6.39 12.53 -8.36
CA ILE A 85 7.04 13.32 -9.41
C ILE A 85 8.13 14.14 -8.74
N PRO A 86 9.41 13.88 -9.01
CA PRO A 86 10.49 14.69 -8.44
C PRO A 86 10.45 16.08 -9.09
N VAL A 87 10.24 17.11 -8.28
CA VAL A 87 10.33 18.52 -8.71
C VAL A 87 11.79 18.92 -8.94
N PHE A 88 12.71 18.30 -8.21
CA PHE A 88 14.15 18.50 -8.29
C PHE A 88 14.88 17.17 -8.47
N ASN A 89 16.01 17.20 -9.14
CA ASN A 89 16.82 15.99 -9.36
C ASN A 89 17.79 15.78 -8.18
N TYR A 90 17.22 15.41 -7.02
CA TYR A 90 18.01 15.01 -5.86
C TYR A 90 18.68 13.65 -6.09
N ASP A 91 19.81 13.41 -5.45
CA ASP A 91 20.43 12.10 -5.42
C ASP A 91 19.62 11.14 -4.55
N VAL A 92 19.74 9.85 -4.84
CA VAL A 92 19.03 8.79 -4.10
C VAL A 92 19.25 8.89 -2.59
N ILE A 93 20.50 9.15 -2.17
CA ILE A 93 20.82 9.29 -0.75
C ILE A 93 20.04 10.44 -0.08
N ASP A 94 19.87 11.57 -0.78
CA ASP A 94 19.16 12.73 -0.26
C ASP A 94 17.66 12.41 -0.09
N ILE A 95 17.06 11.71 -1.06
CA ILE A 95 15.67 11.24 -0.95
C ILE A 95 15.48 10.33 0.26
N VAL A 96 16.43 9.42 0.51
CA VAL A 96 16.36 8.52 1.67
C VAL A 96 16.50 9.31 2.97
N LEU A 97 17.48 10.24 3.06
CA LEU A 97 17.68 11.08 4.23
C LEU A 97 16.47 11.96 4.57
N MET A 98 15.66 12.36 3.58
CA MET A 98 14.40 13.08 3.81
C MET A 98 13.43 12.29 4.72
N GLY A 99 13.53 10.95 4.77
CA GLY A 99 12.74 10.13 5.69
C GLY A 99 13.01 10.42 7.16
N MET A 100 14.19 10.94 7.49
CA MET A 100 14.60 11.25 8.87
C MET A 100 14.28 12.68 9.31
N THR A 101 13.84 13.55 8.39
CA THR A 101 13.63 14.99 8.69
C THR A 101 12.58 15.25 9.78
N GLY A 102 11.63 14.33 9.98
CA GLY A 102 10.64 14.44 11.06
C GLY A 102 11.23 14.37 12.47
N GLY A 103 12.48 13.95 12.63
CA GLY A 103 13.21 13.90 13.90
C GLY A 103 14.26 15.02 14.06
N LEU A 104 14.58 15.74 12.97
CA LEU A 104 15.56 16.83 12.99
C LEU A 104 14.91 18.16 13.42
N ARG A 105 15.71 19.03 14.07
CA ARG A 105 15.28 20.42 14.34
C ARG A 105 15.30 21.23 13.03
N LEU A 106 14.54 22.30 13.02
CA LEU A 106 14.55 23.25 11.90
C LEU A 106 15.99 23.74 11.68
N LEU A 107 16.52 23.61 10.45
CA LEU A 107 17.89 23.93 10.06
C LEU A 107 18.97 22.93 10.53
N GLU A 108 18.62 21.80 11.09
CA GLU A 108 19.59 20.74 11.41
C GLU A 108 19.89 19.90 10.17
N SER A 109 21.17 19.81 9.79
CA SER A 109 21.63 18.93 8.71
C SER A 109 21.72 17.47 9.19
N PRO A 110 21.52 16.49 8.29
CA PRO A 110 21.73 15.08 8.62
C PRO A 110 23.16 14.86 9.13
N LYS A 111 23.28 14.16 10.27
CA LYS A 111 24.54 13.77 10.87
C LYS A 111 25.11 12.52 10.20
N ARG A 112 26.37 12.21 10.50
CA ARG A 112 27.04 11.01 9.99
C ARG A 112 26.26 9.72 10.29
N GLU A 113 25.70 9.59 11.48
CA GLU A 113 24.85 8.45 11.89
C GLU A 113 23.60 8.25 10.99
N HIS A 114 23.01 9.37 10.52
CA HIS A 114 21.87 9.31 9.60
C HIS A 114 22.30 8.81 8.21
N VAL A 115 23.46 9.24 7.73
CA VAL A 115 24.01 8.78 6.46
C VAL A 115 24.36 7.28 6.52
N GLU A 116 25.01 6.85 7.60
CA GLU A 116 25.35 5.45 7.81
C GLU A 116 24.09 4.56 7.87
N LYS A 117 23.03 5.01 8.55
CA LYS A 117 21.73 4.31 8.56
C LYS A 117 21.10 4.24 7.17
N ALA A 118 21.14 5.34 6.40
CA ALA A 118 20.61 5.37 5.04
C ALA A 118 21.38 4.42 4.11
N ASP A 119 22.72 4.41 4.20
CA ASP A 119 23.58 3.52 3.43
C ASP A 119 23.32 2.03 3.76
N ALA A 120 23.13 1.71 5.03
CA ALA A 120 22.79 0.35 5.47
C ALA A 120 21.43 -0.10 4.87
N VAL A 121 20.42 0.75 4.87
CA VAL A 121 19.11 0.42 4.28
C VAL A 121 19.19 0.28 2.76
N LEU A 122 19.96 1.13 2.07
CA LEU A 122 20.19 0.99 0.63
C LEU A 122 20.89 -0.33 0.29
N ALA A 123 21.85 -0.77 1.11
CA ALA A 123 22.53 -2.05 0.96
C ALA A 123 21.59 -3.23 1.20
N ASP A 124 20.75 -3.20 2.26
CA ASP A 124 19.77 -4.26 2.58
C ASP A 124 18.73 -4.42 1.46
N LEU A 125 18.32 -3.34 0.83
CA LEU A 125 17.42 -3.37 -0.32
C LEU A 125 18.11 -3.72 -1.64
N GLY A 126 19.46 -3.83 -1.66
CA GLY A 126 20.25 -4.18 -2.84
C GLY A 126 20.39 -3.04 -3.87
N ILE A 127 20.19 -1.78 -3.43
CA ILE A 127 20.22 -0.59 -4.29
C ILE A 127 21.32 0.41 -3.90
N GLN A 128 22.33 -0.02 -3.15
CA GLN A 128 23.46 0.83 -2.75
C GLN A 128 24.20 1.46 -3.96
N HIS A 129 24.26 0.76 -5.09
CA HIS A 129 24.85 1.22 -6.33
C HIS A 129 24.16 2.46 -6.93
N LEU A 130 22.94 2.78 -6.49
CA LEU A 130 22.16 3.94 -6.90
C LEU A 130 22.42 5.19 -6.06
N ARG A 131 23.14 5.06 -4.95
CA ARG A 131 23.32 6.07 -3.90
C ARG A 131 23.51 7.51 -4.42
N ASN A 132 24.41 7.67 -5.37
CA ASN A 132 24.77 8.97 -5.96
C ASN A 132 24.14 9.20 -7.35
N ARG A 133 23.12 8.42 -7.70
CA ARG A 133 22.36 8.66 -8.94
C ARG A 133 21.20 9.60 -8.67
N GLY A 134 20.92 10.48 -9.63
CA GLY A 134 19.74 11.33 -9.58
C GLY A 134 18.45 10.49 -9.59
N PHE A 135 17.54 10.74 -8.67
CA PHE A 135 16.27 10.01 -8.52
C PHE A 135 15.41 10.00 -9.80
N GLY A 136 15.49 11.07 -10.61
CA GLY A 136 14.81 11.13 -11.90
C GLY A 136 15.43 10.25 -12.99
N ARG A 137 16.65 9.73 -12.79
CA ARG A 137 17.43 8.97 -13.78
C ARG A 137 17.47 7.47 -13.54
N ILE A 138 16.73 6.97 -12.56
CA ILE A 138 16.61 5.54 -12.23
C ILE A 138 15.27 4.99 -12.72
N SER A 139 15.17 3.67 -12.86
CA SER A 139 13.95 2.98 -13.31
C SER A 139 12.78 3.13 -12.32
N GLY A 140 11.57 2.84 -12.75
CA GLY A 140 10.37 2.86 -11.89
C GLY A 140 10.49 1.95 -10.67
N GLY A 141 10.98 0.71 -10.88
CA GLY A 141 11.19 -0.25 -9.79
C GLY A 141 12.26 0.22 -8.80
N GLU A 142 13.38 0.76 -9.28
CA GLU A 142 14.42 1.34 -8.43
C GLU A 142 13.90 2.53 -7.64
N ARG A 143 13.09 3.43 -8.26
CA ARG A 143 12.44 4.53 -7.53
C ARG A 143 11.55 4.01 -6.40
N GLN A 144 10.80 2.95 -6.64
CA GLN A 144 9.94 2.37 -5.61
C GLN A 144 10.76 1.81 -4.44
N LEU A 145 11.90 1.16 -4.70
CA LEU A 145 12.81 0.70 -3.65
C LEU A 145 13.44 1.88 -2.89
N VAL A 146 13.76 2.99 -3.55
CA VAL A 146 14.25 4.21 -2.88
C VAL A 146 13.17 4.82 -1.97
N LEU A 147 11.90 4.86 -2.41
CA LEU A 147 10.78 5.32 -1.57
C LEU A 147 10.57 4.38 -0.37
N LEU A 148 10.76 3.08 -0.57
CA LEU A 148 10.74 2.10 0.52
C LEU A 148 11.89 2.34 1.49
N ALA A 149 13.12 2.58 0.99
CA ALA A 149 14.27 2.95 1.83
C ALA A 149 13.96 4.19 2.67
N ARG A 150 13.40 5.24 2.07
CA ARG A 150 12.97 6.46 2.76
C ARG A 150 11.97 6.17 3.89
N ALA A 151 11.02 5.27 3.66
CA ALA A 151 10.05 4.88 4.67
C ALA A 151 10.67 4.07 5.80
N ILE A 152 11.64 3.21 5.52
CA ILE A 152 12.34 2.39 6.53
C ILE A 152 13.21 3.26 7.44
N VAL A 153 13.97 4.21 6.88
CA VAL A 153 14.84 5.08 7.70
C VAL A 153 14.07 6.03 8.61
N GLN A 154 12.80 6.30 8.31
CA GLN A 154 11.87 7.05 9.16
C GLN A 154 11.63 6.36 10.50
N ASP A 155 11.91 5.04 10.60
CA ASP A 155 11.72 4.18 11.78
C ASP A 155 10.27 4.04 12.26
N ALA A 156 9.32 4.40 11.41
CA ALA A 156 7.90 4.16 11.65
C ALA A 156 7.60 2.65 11.53
N LYS A 157 6.84 2.09 12.48
CA LYS A 157 6.52 0.66 12.49
C LYS A 157 5.31 0.30 11.64
N ILE A 158 4.63 1.28 11.10
CA ILE A 158 3.46 1.11 10.22
C ILE A 158 3.79 1.75 8.87
N LEU A 159 3.66 0.98 7.82
CA LEU A 159 3.88 1.42 6.44
C LEU A 159 2.54 1.41 5.70
N VAL A 160 2.14 2.56 5.19
CA VAL A 160 0.96 2.72 4.33
C VAL A 160 1.44 2.97 2.91
N MET A 161 1.03 2.14 1.96
CA MET A 161 1.51 2.18 0.58
C MET A 161 0.33 2.21 -0.39
N ASP A 162 0.27 3.25 -1.20
CA ASP A 162 -0.78 3.39 -2.21
C ASP A 162 -0.29 2.85 -3.55
N GLU A 163 -0.80 1.70 -3.95
CA GLU A 163 -0.45 0.97 -5.17
C GLU A 163 1.08 0.88 -5.44
N PRO A 164 1.87 0.28 -4.53
CA PRO A 164 3.33 0.33 -4.58
C PRO A 164 3.96 -0.34 -5.81
N THR A 165 3.19 -1.08 -6.58
CA THR A 165 3.64 -1.80 -7.78
C THR A 165 3.08 -1.24 -9.08
N ALA A 166 2.30 -0.15 -9.02
CA ALA A 166 1.76 0.49 -10.20
C ALA A 166 2.87 0.94 -11.16
N ASN A 167 2.66 0.74 -12.46
CA ASN A 167 3.58 1.10 -13.53
C ASN A 167 4.96 0.39 -13.48
N LEU A 168 5.07 -0.72 -12.78
CA LEU A 168 6.24 -1.59 -12.79
C LEU A 168 6.02 -2.78 -13.73
N ASP A 169 7.07 -3.26 -14.38
CA ASP A 169 7.05 -4.55 -15.05
C ASP A 169 6.88 -5.71 -14.04
N TYR A 170 6.45 -6.85 -14.54
CA TYR A 170 6.13 -8.03 -13.72
C TYR A 170 7.26 -8.43 -12.76
N GLY A 171 8.51 -8.46 -13.24
CA GLY A 171 9.66 -8.84 -12.42
C GLY A 171 9.92 -7.85 -11.28
N ASN A 172 9.80 -6.55 -11.55
CA ASN A 172 9.94 -5.51 -10.54
C ASN A 172 8.78 -5.51 -9.55
N GLN A 173 7.53 -5.79 -9.99
CA GLN A 173 6.39 -5.96 -9.09
C GLN A 173 6.67 -7.04 -8.04
N LEU A 174 7.09 -8.22 -8.46
CA LEU A 174 7.39 -9.34 -7.55
C LEU A 174 8.53 -9.00 -6.59
N ARG A 175 9.63 -8.40 -7.07
CA ARG A 175 10.75 -7.99 -6.21
C ARG A 175 10.31 -7.00 -5.13
N VAL A 176 9.51 -5.99 -5.48
CA VAL A 176 8.96 -5.02 -4.52
C VAL A 176 8.04 -5.71 -3.51
N MET A 177 7.12 -6.57 -3.97
CA MET A 177 6.22 -7.30 -3.07
C MET A 177 6.95 -8.24 -2.12
N GLU A 178 8.00 -8.94 -2.58
CA GLU A 178 8.87 -9.75 -1.71
C GLU A 178 9.55 -8.91 -0.62
N ARG A 179 10.07 -7.72 -0.97
CA ARG A 179 10.66 -6.80 0.03
C ARG A 179 9.63 -6.34 1.04
N ILE A 180 8.45 -5.97 0.58
CA ILE A 180 7.31 -5.60 1.45
C ILE A 180 6.94 -6.76 2.39
N ARG A 181 6.85 -7.99 1.87
CA ARG A 181 6.56 -9.19 2.68
C ARG A 181 7.63 -9.45 3.74
N ARG A 182 8.91 -9.27 3.41
CA ARG A 182 10.02 -9.39 4.37
C ARG A 182 9.91 -8.36 5.50
N LEU A 183 9.52 -7.12 5.20
CA LEU A 183 9.29 -6.10 6.23
C LEU A 183 8.15 -6.50 7.18
N ALA A 184 7.04 -7.03 6.68
CA ALA A 184 5.98 -7.53 7.54
C ALA A 184 6.48 -8.65 8.45
N LYS A 185 7.24 -9.63 7.91
CA LYS A 185 7.87 -10.71 8.71
C LYS A 185 8.89 -10.17 9.72
N ALA A 186 9.53 -9.03 9.46
CA ALA A 186 10.42 -8.34 10.39
C ALA A 186 9.68 -7.51 11.46
N GLY A 187 8.33 -7.59 11.51
CA GLY A 187 7.50 -6.96 12.54
C GLY A 187 6.90 -5.60 12.17
N TYR A 188 7.10 -5.13 10.93
CA TYR A 188 6.36 -3.96 10.44
C TYR A 188 4.90 -4.31 10.18
N THR A 189 4.00 -3.41 10.50
CA THR A 189 2.60 -3.50 10.02
C THR A 189 2.54 -2.82 8.66
N VAL A 190 2.18 -3.56 7.62
CA VAL A 190 2.10 -3.03 6.26
C VAL A 190 0.67 -3.01 5.80
N ILE A 191 0.21 -1.86 5.33
CA ILE A 191 -1.11 -1.69 4.71
C ILE A 191 -0.85 -1.18 3.29
N LEU A 192 -1.21 -1.95 2.30
CA LEU A 192 -1.07 -1.54 0.91
C LEU A 192 -2.40 -1.58 0.17
N SER A 193 -2.61 -0.64 -0.75
CA SER A 193 -3.69 -0.76 -1.73
C SER A 193 -3.18 -1.47 -2.98
N THR A 194 -4.06 -2.24 -3.59
CA THR A 194 -3.80 -2.86 -4.89
C THR A 194 -5.12 -3.12 -5.62
N HIS A 195 -5.07 -3.10 -6.95
CA HIS A 195 -6.14 -3.60 -7.80
C HIS A 195 -5.81 -5.00 -8.37
N ASN A 196 -4.60 -5.53 -8.09
CA ASN A 196 -4.18 -6.85 -8.52
C ASN A 196 -4.46 -7.90 -7.43
N PRO A 197 -5.40 -8.83 -7.63
CA PRO A 197 -5.75 -9.86 -6.66
C PRO A 197 -4.60 -10.83 -6.38
N GLU A 198 -3.71 -11.10 -7.36
CA GLU A 198 -2.57 -11.99 -7.16
C GLU A 198 -1.60 -11.46 -6.11
N HIS A 199 -1.40 -10.14 -6.03
CA HIS A 199 -0.56 -9.56 -4.99
C HIS A 199 -1.09 -9.86 -3.59
N ALA A 200 -2.40 -9.87 -3.41
CA ALA A 200 -2.99 -10.19 -2.13
C ALA A 200 -2.98 -11.69 -1.86
N LEU A 201 -3.32 -12.53 -2.85
CA LEU A 201 -3.29 -13.99 -2.72
C LEU A 201 -1.89 -14.51 -2.38
N LEU A 202 -0.84 -13.94 -3.02
CA LEU A 202 0.53 -14.42 -2.85
C LEU A 202 1.24 -13.85 -1.62
N PHE A 203 0.90 -12.63 -1.21
CA PHE A 203 1.72 -11.90 -0.24
C PHE A 203 0.97 -11.44 1.01
N ALA A 204 -0.34 -11.15 0.96
CA ALA A 204 -1.04 -10.57 2.08
C ALA A 204 -1.56 -11.63 3.07
N ASP A 205 -1.47 -11.31 4.36
CA ASP A 205 -2.08 -12.11 5.42
C ASP A 205 -3.59 -11.89 5.49
N ILE A 206 -4.00 -10.61 5.30
CA ILE A 206 -5.39 -10.17 5.45
C ILE A 206 -5.75 -9.32 4.24
N SER A 207 -6.95 -9.48 3.73
CA SER A 207 -7.53 -8.66 2.67
C SER A 207 -8.78 -7.94 3.15
N PHE A 208 -8.86 -6.66 2.80
CA PHE A 208 -10.08 -5.85 2.89
C PHE A 208 -10.51 -5.48 1.49
N VAL A 209 -11.72 -5.81 1.14
CA VAL A 209 -12.29 -5.55 -0.18
C VAL A 209 -13.17 -4.31 -0.11
N LEU A 210 -12.75 -3.25 -0.77
CA LEU A 210 -13.46 -1.98 -0.85
C LEU A 210 -14.15 -1.85 -2.21
N GLN A 211 -15.45 -1.64 -2.21
CA GLN A 211 -16.25 -1.38 -3.41
C GLN A 211 -17.31 -0.32 -3.10
N ASP A 212 -17.48 0.65 -3.98
CA ASP A 212 -18.47 1.74 -3.85
C ASP A 212 -18.44 2.47 -2.49
N GLY A 213 -17.22 2.56 -1.92
CA GLY A 213 -16.97 3.21 -0.64
C GLY A 213 -17.27 2.36 0.59
N GLU A 214 -17.65 1.09 0.44
CA GLU A 214 -18.00 0.16 1.51
C GLU A 214 -17.03 -1.03 1.58
N VAL A 215 -16.81 -1.58 2.77
CA VAL A 215 -16.09 -2.84 2.93
C VAL A 215 -17.04 -4.00 2.66
N ARG A 216 -16.86 -4.69 1.54
CA ARG A 216 -17.68 -5.84 1.13
C ARG A 216 -17.27 -7.14 1.81
N ALA A 217 -15.97 -7.31 2.03
CA ALA A 217 -15.42 -8.49 2.70
C ALA A 217 -14.11 -8.13 3.41
N ALA A 218 -13.82 -8.82 4.51
CA ALA A 218 -12.59 -8.65 5.28
C ALA A 218 -12.24 -9.95 6.00
N GLY A 219 -10.95 -10.31 6.02
CA GLY A 219 -10.47 -11.51 6.69
C GLY A 219 -9.16 -12.04 6.08
N PRO A 220 -8.76 -13.28 6.42
CA PRO A 220 -7.63 -13.95 5.79
C PRO A 220 -7.76 -13.93 4.26
N SER A 221 -6.67 -13.57 3.57
CA SER A 221 -6.71 -13.38 2.11
C SER A 221 -7.19 -14.62 1.37
N GLU A 222 -6.81 -15.81 1.83
CA GLU A 222 -7.20 -17.09 1.24
C GLU A 222 -8.71 -17.37 1.36
N GLU A 223 -9.35 -16.88 2.41
CA GLU A 223 -10.79 -17.07 2.66
C GLU A 223 -11.64 -16.01 1.95
N VAL A 224 -11.17 -14.76 1.96
CA VAL A 224 -11.90 -13.61 1.41
C VAL A 224 -11.89 -13.60 -0.10
N LEU A 225 -10.74 -13.91 -0.72
CA LEU A 225 -10.58 -13.82 -2.16
C LEU A 225 -11.09 -15.09 -2.84
N THR A 226 -12.39 -15.11 -3.16
CA THR A 226 -13.08 -16.22 -3.82
C THR A 226 -13.33 -15.93 -5.31
N GLU A 227 -13.58 -16.97 -6.10
CA GLU A 227 -13.95 -16.84 -7.53
C GLU A 227 -15.18 -15.95 -7.71
N GLU A 228 -16.18 -16.13 -6.84
CA GLU A 228 -17.42 -15.34 -6.86
C GLU A 228 -17.15 -13.87 -6.57
N LEU A 229 -16.30 -13.56 -5.56
CA LEU A 229 -15.92 -12.18 -5.26
C LEU A 229 -15.16 -11.53 -6.42
N MET A 230 -14.27 -12.28 -7.11
CA MET A 230 -13.57 -11.77 -8.29
C MET A 230 -14.53 -11.42 -9.41
N ARG A 231 -15.53 -12.27 -9.66
CA ARG A 231 -16.58 -12.00 -10.64
C ARG A 231 -17.36 -10.73 -10.29
N GLN A 232 -17.73 -10.56 -9.02
CA GLN A 232 -18.48 -9.37 -8.56
C GLN A 232 -17.65 -8.08 -8.65
N LEU A 233 -16.34 -8.14 -8.36
CA LEU A 233 -15.47 -6.97 -8.33
C LEU A 233 -15.01 -6.53 -9.73
N TYR A 234 -14.70 -7.49 -10.59
CA TYR A 234 -14.01 -7.24 -11.85
C TYR A 234 -14.82 -7.63 -13.09
N GLY A 235 -15.99 -8.27 -12.91
CA GLY A 235 -16.83 -8.69 -14.03
C GLY A 235 -16.23 -9.82 -14.89
N VAL A 236 -15.24 -10.55 -14.35
CA VAL A 236 -14.54 -11.62 -15.08
C VAL A 236 -14.61 -12.92 -14.29
N ASP A 237 -14.80 -14.02 -15.03
CA ASP A 237 -14.72 -15.35 -14.45
C ASP A 237 -13.26 -15.76 -14.28
N VAL A 238 -12.95 -16.27 -13.10
CA VAL A 238 -11.62 -16.78 -12.77
C VAL A 238 -11.72 -18.14 -12.10
N ARG A 239 -10.62 -18.90 -12.15
CA ARG A 239 -10.39 -20.08 -11.33
C ARG A 239 -9.24 -19.82 -10.37
N LEU A 240 -9.45 -20.16 -9.12
CA LEU A 240 -8.42 -20.12 -8.10
C LEU A 240 -7.80 -21.51 -7.98
N MET A 241 -6.51 -21.61 -8.33
CA MET A 241 -5.79 -22.88 -8.35
C MET A 241 -4.68 -22.87 -7.31
N GLU A 242 -4.57 -23.98 -6.57
CA GLU A 242 -3.40 -24.20 -5.73
C GLU A 242 -2.28 -24.80 -6.58
N VAL A 243 -1.12 -24.16 -6.54
CA VAL A 243 0.09 -24.61 -7.22
C VAL A 243 1.13 -24.94 -6.18
N ASP A 244 1.58 -26.18 -6.16
CA ASP A 244 2.66 -26.63 -5.32
C ASP A 244 3.98 -26.54 -6.10
N THR A 245 4.87 -25.69 -5.62
CA THR A 245 6.23 -25.60 -6.16
C THR A 245 7.20 -26.17 -5.12
N GLU A 246 8.41 -26.57 -5.55
CA GLU A 246 9.43 -27.10 -4.62
C GLU A 246 9.67 -26.24 -3.38
N LYS A 247 9.31 -24.96 -3.42
CA LYS A 247 9.60 -23.98 -2.35
C LYS A 247 8.36 -23.43 -1.66
N THR A 248 7.19 -23.42 -2.32
CA THR A 248 5.99 -22.77 -1.76
C THR A 248 4.71 -23.37 -2.34
N LYS A 249 3.68 -23.44 -1.49
CA LYS A 249 2.29 -23.57 -1.94
C LYS A 249 1.77 -22.16 -2.21
N ALA A 250 1.23 -21.94 -3.39
CA ALA A 250 0.70 -20.66 -3.82
C ALA A 250 -0.70 -20.82 -4.40
N ARG A 251 -1.59 -19.89 -4.08
CA ARG A 251 -2.90 -19.81 -4.73
C ARG A 251 -2.83 -18.74 -5.81
N ILE A 252 -3.15 -19.11 -7.03
CA ILE A 252 -3.08 -18.23 -8.21
C ILE A 252 -4.46 -18.05 -8.82
N CYS A 253 -4.66 -16.89 -9.46
CA CYS A 253 -5.90 -16.54 -10.15
C CYS A 253 -5.70 -16.73 -11.64
N VAL A 254 -6.46 -17.66 -12.23
CA VAL A 254 -6.40 -17.98 -13.66
C VAL A 254 -7.67 -17.45 -14.32
N PRO A 255 -7.60 -16.49 -15.25
CA PRO A 255 -8.77 -16.02 -16.00
C PRO A 255 -9.38 -17.15 -16.84
N VAL A 256 -10.71 -17.27 -16.82
CA VAL A 256 -11.45 -18.15 -17.71
C VAL A 256 -11.81 -17.36 -18.95
N LEU A 257 -11.06 -17.59 -20.02
CA LEU A 257 -11.29 -16.96 -21.32
C LEU A 257 -12.25 -17.83 -22.14
N GLY A 258 -13.41 -17.30 -22.52
CA GLY A 258 -14.42 -17.99 -23.34
C GLY A 258 -15.40 -16.99 -23.95
N GLU A 259 -16.26 -17.47 -24.86
CA GLU A 259 -17.20 -16.65 -25.66
C GLU A 259 -18.15 -15.77 -24.82
N ASN A 260 -18.37 -16.10 -23.54
CA ASN A 260 -19.21 -15.31 -22.62
C ASN A 260 -18.56 -14.00 -22.13
N THR A 261 -17.28 -13.77 -22.38
CA THR A 261 -16.58 -12.56 -21.93
C THR A 261 -17.07 -11.32 -22.68
N GLU A 262 -17.44 -11.43 -23.95
CA GLU A 262 -17.98 -10.32 -24.75
C GLU A 262 -19.39 -9.91 -24.30
N GLU A 263 -20.23 -10.85 -23.88
CA GLU A 263 -21.59 -10.55 -23.39
C GLU A 263 -21.57 -9.85 -22.04
N ASN A 264 -20.61 -10.20 -21.19
CA ASN A 264 -20.40 -9.55 -19.89
C ASN A 264 -19.80 -8.15 -20.04
N LEU A 265 -18.91 -7.93 -21.00
CA LEU A 265 -18.38 -6.59 -21.32
C LEU A 265 -19.45 -5.66 -21.85
N LYS A 266 -20.35 -6.13 -22.72
CA LYS A 266 -21.50 -5.32 -23.19
C LYS A 266 -22.45 -4.94 -22.07
N LYS A 267 -22.75 -5.84 -21.14
CA LYS A 267 -23.57 -5.53 -19.95
C LYS A 267 -22.92 -4.49 -19.04
N MET A 268 -21.59 -4.43 -18.92
CA MET A 268 -20.89 -3.40 -18.14
C MET A 268 -20.88 -2.03 -18.83
N GLU A 269 -20.93 -1.95 -20.15
CA GLU A 269 -21.03 -0.68 -20.89
C GLU A 269 -22.45 -0.06 -20.81
N GLU A 270 -23.49 -0.87 -20.64
CA GLU A 270 -24.87 -0.40 -20.44
C GLU A 270 -25.11 0.19 -19.03
N PHE A 271 -24.21 -0.01 -18.07
CA PHE A 271 -24.28 0.55 -16.71
C PHE A 271 -23.39 1.79 -16.50
N ARG A 272 -22.81 2.37 -17.54
CA ARG A 272 -22.10 3.65 -17.53
C ARG A 272 -22.96 4.80 -18.04
#